data_cad7da28445720a87579434970fdfd85
#
_entry.id   cad7da28445720a87579434970fdfd85
#
_cell.length_a   1.000
_cell.length_b   1.000
_cell.length_c   1.000
_cell.angle_alpha   90.00
_cell.angle_beta   90.00
_cell.angle_gamma   90.00
#
_symmetry.space_group_name_H-M   'P 1'
#
loop_
_entity.id
_entity.type
_entity.pdbx_description
1 polymer ?
#
loop_
_entity_poly.entity_id
_entity_poly.type
_entity_poly.pdbx_seq_one_letter_code
_entity_poly.pdbx_strand_id
1 'polypeptide(L)'
;MTSLQTSAGTRQVGVGEIFTQMPLTREHWKAGIAIFFSFVIEAWEMMIIIMASDVIAADFKLAPTKLGSLIGSIFLGMIPGCLLWGKITDYVGRKKSMMASLASYGVLSLASSISFSYWMLWWTRFASGVALSGVLVSSFVYFEELLPVKSRGRATVYLASGWPIGMLIAIGVTHALRATSWHWILAVSSLAGLWAFVVWAAAPESPYWAVGEGEQELAKQSLRRLSQGRLTFDLDRIELTVDEYKRGSFRELFHRQLFPVTALQSSVNFCFCWGYWALASWMPILLSKKGLSTPQGDEFIALTALVMFPGYMTASWLTARYGRKKIMVIFISLAAVFGFAFAQSTTLGQMYLWSFGLYFFNQGAWGVWDTWMGELYPTDVRGVGYSVGLTVQRISNSLAPLVIGFLLARNTSFSLTVSFISTFLVGAVIFTLFLKETEGEVLH
;
A
#
# COMPACT_ATOMS: atom_id res chain seq x y z
N MET A 1 34.38 -5.90 -13.06
CA MET A 1 34.47 -7.21 -13.75
C MET A 1 35.54 -8.03 -13.06
N THR A 2 35.18 -8.82 -12.08
CA THR A 2 36.11 -9.75 -11.42
C THR A 2 35.37 -11.07 -11.27
N SER A 3 35.66 -12.00 -12.22
CA SER A 3 35.19 -13.38 -12.16
C SER A 3 36.09 -14.12 -11.15
N LEU A 4 35.59 -14.38 -9.95
CA LEU A 4 36.17 -15.34 -9.03
C LEU A 4 35.92 -16.74 -9.57
N GLN A 5 36.96 -17.40 -10.08
CA GLN A 5 36.96 -18.82 -10.42
C GLN A 5 37.13 -19.60 -9.11
N THR A 6 36.10 -20.35 -8.71
CA THR A 6 36.20 -21.39 -7.69
C THR A 6 36.43 -22.77 -8.35
N SER A 7 37.07 -23.65 -7.62
CA SER A 7 37.57 -24.94 -8.02
C SER A 7 36.49 -25.94 -8.44
N ALA A 8 36.04 -25.90 -9.65
CA ALA A 8 35.34 -26.91 -10.45
C ALA A 8 34.51 -26.27 -11.56
N GLY A 9 35.08 -25.44 -12.41
CA GLY A 9 34.49 -25.12 -13.74
C GLY A 9 33.11 -24.44 -13.81
N THR A 10 32.41 -24.26 -12.70
CA THR A 10 31.08 -23.65 -12.67
C THR A 10 31.20 -22.12 -12.61
N ARG A 11 30.65 -21.45 -13.60
CA ARG A 11 30.65 -19.99 -13.68
C ARG A 11 29.61 -19.43 -12.70
N GLN A 12 30.02 -18.53 -11.81
CA GLN A 12 29.10 -17.79 -10.95
C GLN A 12 28.48 -16.62 -11.70
N VAL A 13 27.15 -16.48 -11.62
CA VAL A 13 26.38 -15.41 -12.28
C VAL A 13 25.36 -14.83 -11.30
N GLY A 14 25.36 -13.52 -11.16
CA GLY A 14 24.39 -12.83 -10.31
C GLY A 14 22.98 -12.89 -10.90
N VAL A 15 21.98 -13.13 -10.05
CA VAL A 15 20.57 -13.12 -10.47
C VAL A 15 20.20 -11.80 -11.14
N GLY A 16 20.73 -10.67 -10.62
CA GLY A 16 20.53 -9.33 -11.21
C GLY A 16 21.07 -9.20 -12.63
N GLU A 17 22.21 -9.83 -12.95
CA GLU A 17 22.79 -9.85 -14.28
C GLU A 17 21.85 -10.55 -15.27
N ILE A 18 21.24 -11.68 -14.87
CA ILE A 18 20.27 -12.41 -15.68
C ILE A 18 19.04 -11.54 -15.97
N PHE A 19 18.49 -10.88 -14.95
CA PHE A 19 17.34 -9.99 -15.12
C PHE A 19 17.62 -8.73 -15.95
N THR A 20 18.87 -8.30 -16.04
CA THR A 20 19.28 -7.18 -16.91
C THR A 20 19.15 -7.54 -18.40
N GLN A 21 19.38 -8.80 -18.74
CA GLN A 21 19.33 -9.32 -20.12
C GLN A 21 17.99 -9.99 -20.46
N MET A 22 17.17 -10.30 -19.46
CA MET A 22 15.91 -11.02 -19.63
C MET A 22 14.86 -10.15 -20.32
N PRO A 23 14.24 -10.61 -21.43
CA PRO A 23 13.13 -9.92 -22.05
C PRO A 23 11.83 -10.14 -21.27
N LEU A 24 10.89 -9.20 -21.37
CA LEU A 24 9.54 -9.39 -20.87
C LEU A 24 8.83 -10.51 -21.66
N THR A 25 8.27 -11.48 -20.95
CA THR A 25 7.56 -12.64 -21.49
C THR A 25 6.11 -12.67 -20.99
N ARG A 26 5.32 -13.61 -21.52
CA ARG A 26 3.94 -13.84 -21.03
C ARG A 26 3.88 -14.27 -19.57
N GLU A 27 4.90 -14.97 -19.06
CA GLU A 27 4.94 -15.40 -17.65
C GLU A 27 5.16 -14.21 -16.72
N HIS A 28 5.93 -13.20 -17.11
CA HIS A 28 6.03 -11.95 -16.35
C HIS A 28 4.67 -11.23 -16.25
N TRP A 29 3.90 -11.19 -17.35
CA TRP A 29 2.57 -10.60 -17.35
C TRP A 29 1.58 -11.38 -16.47
N LYS A 30 1.59 -12.72 -16.52
CA LYS A 30 0.74 -13.55 -15.65
C LYS A 30 1.06 -13.32 -14.18
N ALA A 31 2.34 -13.39 -13.81
CA ALA A 31 2.78 -13.14 -12.45
C ALA A 31 2.46 -11.70 -12.02
N GLY A 32 2.75 -10.73 -12.89
CA GLY A 32 2.48 -9.32 -12.64
C GLY A 32 1.00 -9.03 -12.40
N ILE A 33 0.10 -9.59 -13.22
CA ILE A 33 -1.35 -9.45 -13.05
C ILE A 33 -1.82 -10.09 -11.73
N ALA A 34 -1.31 -11.29 -11.40
CA ALA A 34 -1.68 -11.94 -10.14
C ALA A 34 -1.28 -11.12 -8.91
N ILE A 35 -0.07 -10.54 -8.91
CA ILE A 35 0.41 -9.69 -7.81
C ILE A 35 -0.33 -8.34 -7.80
N PHE A 36 -0.57 -7.75 -8.97
CA PHE A 36 -1.33 -6.51 -9.10
C PHE A 36 -2.73 -6.63 -8.48
N PHE A 37 -3.47 -7.69 -8.82
CA PHE A 37 -4.79 -7.91 -8.23
C PHE A 37 -4.73 -8.33 -6.76
N SER A 38 -3.62 -8.88 -6.25
CA SER A 38 -3.44 -9.04 -4.80
C SER A 38 -3.40 -7.69 -4.09
N PHE A 39 -2.74 -6.68 -4.69
CA PHE A 39 -2.72 -5.31 -4.18
C PHE A 39 -4.09 -4.61 -4.33
N VAL A 40 -4.79 -4.84 -5.44
CA VAL A 40 -6.18 -4.37 -5.62
C VAL A 40 -7.10 -4.93 -4.53
N ILE A 41 -6.95 -6.21 -4.18
CA ILE A 41 -7.69 -6.86 -3.10
C ILE A 41 -7.36 -6.18 -1.76
N GLU A 42 -6.10 -5.89 -1.48
CA GLU A 42 -5.70 -5.18 -0.27
C GLU A 42 -6.43 -3.82 -0.15
N ALA A 43 -6.43 -3.04 -1.23
CA ALA A 43 -7.11 -1.75 -1.27
C ALA A 43 -8.64 -1.90 -1.09
N TRP A 44 -9.25 -2.88 -1.74
CA TRP A 44 -10.66 -3.21 -1.55
C TRP A 44 -10.97 -3.50 -0.09
N GLU A 45 -10.18 -4.34 0.53
CA GLU A 45 -10.42 -4.82 1.89
C GLU A 45 -10.20 -3.75 2.97
N MET A 46 -9.31 -2.81 2.73
CA MET A 46 -9.19 -1.64 3.60
C MET A 46 -10.40 -0.72 3.48
N MET A 47 -11.02 -0.62 2.29
CA MET A 47 -12.12 0.29 2.02
C MET A 47 -13.48 -0.30 2.38
N ILE A 48 -13.66 -1.62 2.35
CA ILE A 48 -14.98 -2.24 2.49
C ILE A 48 -15.69 -1.90 3.81
N ILE A 49 -14.96 -1.90 4.93
CA ILE A 49 -15.52 -1.55 6.24
C ILE A 49 -15.93 -0.07 6.32
N ILE A 50 -15.19 0.79 5.59
CA ILE A 50 -15.47 2.22 5.50
C ILE A 50 -16.76 2.45 4.70
N MET A 51 -16.89 1.78 3.56
CA MET A 51 -18.07 1.90 2.70
C MET A 51 -19.33 1.30 3.33
N ALA A 52 -19.19 0.27 4.17
CA ALA A 52 -20.28 -0.36 4.93
C ALA A 52 -20.51 0.28 6.30
N SER A 53 -19.78 1.34 6.65
CA SER A 53 -19.75 1.90 8.01
C SER A 53 -21.11 2.41 8.51
N ASP A 54 -21.92 2.97 7.65
CA ASP A 54 -23.25 3.49 7.98
C ASP A 54 -24.24 2.36 8.34
N VAL A 55 -24.28 1.27 7.55
CA VAL A 55 -25.16 0.12 7.81
C VAL A 55 -24.72 -0.65 9.06
N ILE A 56 -23.42 -0.80 9.28
CA ILE A 56 -22.87 -1.42 10.50
C ILE A 56 -23.17 -0.55 11.74
N ALA A 57 -22.99 0.77 11.60
CA ALA A 57 -23.29 1.69 12.69
C ALA A 57 -24.77 1.71 13.07
N ALA A 58 -25.66 1.58 12.09
CA ALA A 58 -27.10 1.49 12.32
C ALA A 58 -27.48 0.19 13.03
N ASP A 59 -26.93 -0.96 12.59
CA ASP A 59 -27.24 -2.28 13.13
C ASP A 59 -26.80 -2.42 14.62
N PHE A 60 -25.55 -2.08 14.91
CA PHE A 60 -25.01 -2.13 16.28
C PHE A 60 -25.27 -0.86 17.10
N LYS A 61 -25.99 0.14 16.57
CA LYS A 61 -26.27 1.44 17.22
C LYS A 61 -24.99 2.11 17.74
N LEU A 62 -23.97 2.17 16.89
CA LEU A 62 -22.65 2.66 17.29
C LEU A 62 -22.59 4.17 17.39
N ALA A 63 -22.04 4.67 18.50
CA ALA A 63 -21.57 6.05 18.56
C ALA A 63 -20.37 6.26 17.61
N PRO A 64 -20.15 7.49 17.11
CA PRO A 64 -19.05 7.77 16.17
C PRO A 64 -17.66 7.34 16.69
N THR A 65 -17.41 7.44 18.00
CA THR A 65 -16.15 6.98 18.61
C THR A 65 -15.95 5.47 18.48
N LYS A 66 -16.99 4.65 18.71
CA LYS A 66 -16.92 3.21 18.53
C LYS A 66 -16.76 2.83 17.06
N LEU A 67 -17.44 3.54 16.17
CA LEU A 67 -17.30 3.34 14.73
C LEU A 67 -15.88 3.69 14.26
N GLY A 68 -15.31 4.80 14.70
CA GLY A 68 -13.92 5.16 14.40
C GLY A 68 -12.92 4.12 14.91
N SER A 69 -13.16 3.57 16.11
CA SER A 69 -12.35 2.46 16.65
C SER A 69 -12.48 1.19 15.80
N LEU A 70 -13.66 0.87 15.30
CA LEU A 70 -13.88 -0.27 14.42
C LEU A 70 -13.15 -0.09 13.08
N ILE A 71 -13.27 1.07 12.44
CA ILE A 71 -12.56 1.40 11.20
C ILE A 71 -11.04 1.33 11.43
N GLY A 72 -10.56 1.86 12.57
CA GLY A 72 -9.15 1.86 12.93
C GLY A 72 -8.58 0.47 13.26
N SER A 73 -9.42 -0.52 13.61
CA SER A 73 -8.98 -1.82 14.12
C SER A 73 -8.14 -2.61 13.11
N ILE A 74 -8.48 -2.57 11.82
CA ILE A 74 -7.73 -3.24 10.77
C ILE A 74 -6.30 -2.65 10.66
N PHE A 75 -6.16 -1.33 10.70
CA PHE A 75 -4.86 -0.66 10.65
C PHE A 75 -4.04 -0.93 11.90
N LEU A 76 -4.70 -0.99 13.07
CA LEU A 76 -4.05 -1.37 14.33
C LEU A 76 -3.48 -2.80 14.25
N GLY A 77 -4.23 -3.73 13.64
CA GLY A 77 -3.78 -5.10 13.36
C GLY A 77 -2.60 -5.15 12.38
N MET A 78 -2.56 -4.23 11.42
CA MET A 78 -1.46 -4.17 10.44
C MET A 78 -0.11 -3.80 11.08
N ILE A 79 -0.08 -3.12 12.24
CA ILE A 79 1.17 -2.78 12.92
C ILE A 79 1.98 -4.04 13.30
N PRO A 80 1.48 -4.94 14.16
CA PRO A 80 2.17 -6.21 14.43
C PRO A 80 2.24 -7.10 13.20
N GLY A 81 1.26 -7.03 12.29
CA GLY A 81 1.21 -7.79 11.06
C GLY A 81 2.41 -7.50 10.15
N CYS A 82 2.76 -6.25 9.91
CA CYS A 82 3.91 -5.89 9.08
C CYS A 82 5.23 -6.45 9.64
N LEU A 83 5.41 -6.40 10.96
CA LEU A 83 6.59 -6.95 11.61
C LEU A 83 6.65 -8.48 11.51
N LEU A 84 5.51 -9.15 11.68
CA LEU A 84 5.39 -10.59 11.59
C LEU A 84 5.63 -11.08 10.15
N TRP A 85 4.92 -10.51 9.18
CA TRP A 85 5.03 -10.92 7.79
C TRP A 85 6.35 -10.54 7.14
N GLY A 86 7.01 -9.48 7.59
CA GLY A 86 8.37 -9.18 7.14
C GLY A 86 9.31 -10.36 7.39
N LYS A 87 9.28 -10.92 8.61
CA LYS A 87 10.08 -12.12 8.95
C LYS A 87 9.62 -13.37 8.21
N ILE A 88 8.28 -13.60 8.15
CA ILE A 88 7.72 -14.77 7.46
C ILE A 88 8.12 -14.75 5.98
N THR A 89 8.00 -13.60 5.32
CA THR A 89 8.31 -13.45 3.89
C THR A 89 9.78 -13.71 3.60
N ASP A 90 10.66 -13.32 4.49
CA ASP A 90 12.10 -13.61 4.36
C ASP A 90 12.43 -15.09 4.58
N TYR A 91 11.71 -15.78 5.50
CA TYR A 91 11.97 -17.18 5.83
C TYR A 91 11.26 -18.18 4.91
N VAL A 92 9.98 -17.92 4.54
CA VAL A 92 9.12 -18.88 3.81
C VAL A 92 9.12 -18.64 2.31
N GLY A 93 9.49 -17.44 1.87
CA GLY A 93 9.44 -17.00 0.49
C GLY A 93 8.29 -16.05 0.18
N ARG A 94 8.42 -15.33 -0.92
CA ARG A 94 7.48 -14.26 -1.29
C ARG A 94 6.12 -14.82 -1.72
N LYS A 95 6.15 -15.84 -2.57
CA LYS A 95 4.95 -16.51 -3.09
C LYS A 95 4.11 -17.14 -1.98
N LYS A 96 4.76 -17.96 -1.15
CA LYS A 96 4.06 -18.69 -0.07
C LYS A 96 3.49 -17.73 0.96
N SER A 97 4.22 -16.67 1.31
CA SER A 97 3.75 -15.64 2.24
C SER A 97 2.53 -14.89 1.72
N MET A 98 2.54 -14.47 0.45
CA MET A 98 1.40 -13.80 -0.19
C MET A 98 0.17 -14.72 -0.20
N MET A 99 0.35 -15.98 -0.57
CA MET A 99 -0.74 -16.97 -0.57
C MET A 99 -1.32 -17.20 0.84
N ALA A 100 -0.47 -17.38 1.83
CA ALA A 100 -0.89 -17.58 3.21
C ALA A 100 -1.61 -16.35 3.78
N SER A 101 -1.14 -15.16 3.45
CA SER A 101 -1.78 -13.89 3.80
C SER A 101 -3.18 -13.77 3.21
N LEU A 102 -3.33 -13.99 1.89
CA LEU A 102 -4.63 -13.96 1.21
C LEU A 102 -5.59 -15.02 1.78
N ALA A 103 -5.13 -16.25 1.97
CA ALA A 103 -5.97 -17.33 2.49
C ALA A 103 -6.43 -17.06 3.94
N SER A 104 -5.51 -16.66 4.82
CA SER A 104 -5.85 -16.32 6.22
C SER A 104 -6.76 -15.11 6.31
N TYR A 105 -6.55 -14.10 5.45
CA TYR A 105 -7.45 -12.97 5.34
C TYR A 105 -8.86 -13.41 4.91
N GLY A 106 -8.99 -14.25 3.88
CA GLY A 106 -10.29 -14.76 3.42
C GLY A 106 -11.08 -15.44 4.52
N VAL A 107 -10.42 -16.30 5.33
CA VAL A 107 -11.02 -16.96 6.49
C VAL A 107 -11.48 -15.94 7.54
N LEU A 108 -10.65 -14.95 7.86
CA LEU A 108 -10.97 -13.91 8.85
C LEU A 108 -12.07 -12.95 8.38
N SER A 109 -12.13 -12.66 7.08
CA SER A 109 -13.24 -11.90 6.49
C SER A 109 -14.56 -12.66 6.58
N LEU A 110 -14.55 -13.98 6.34
CA LEU A 110 -15.70 -14.83 6.56
C LEU A 110 -16.11 -14.84 8.04
N ALA A 111 -15.15 -14.95 8.97
CA ALA A 111 -15.44 -14.85 10.40
C ALA A 111 -16.01 -13.46 10.77
N SER A 112 -15.55 -12.38 10.11
CA SER A 112 -16.13 -11.05 10.28
C SER A 112 -17.58 -10.99 9.80
N SER A 113 -17.91 -11.69 8.71
CA SER A 113 -19.25 -11.68 8.13
C SER A 113 -20.33 -12.34 9.02
N ILE A 114 -19.93 -13.22 9.92
CA ILE A 114 -20.87 -13.88 10.86
C ILE A 114 -20.84 -13.23 12.26
N SER A 115 -20.28 -12.04 12.40
CA SER A 115 -20.16 -11.36 13.68
C SER A 115 -21.53 -10.90 14.20
N PHE A 116 -21.88 -11.34 15.40
CA PHE A 116 -23.13 -10.98 16.11
C PHE A 116 -22.93 -9.90 17.17
N SER A 117 -21.71 -9.42 17.36
CA SER A 117 -21.41 -8.36 18.33
C SER A 117 -20.33 -7.43 17.83
N TYR A 118 -20.36 -6.19 18.35
CA TYR A 118 -19.31 -5.19 18.06
C TYR A 118 -17.90 -5.72 18.33
N TRP A 119 -17.69 -6.36 19.49
CA TRP A 119 -16.36 -6.85 19.87
C TRP A 119 -15.88 -8.01 19.01
N MET A 120 -16.77 -8.90 18.59
CA MET A 120 -16.42 -9.97 17.65
C MET A 120 -15.98 -9.37 16.31
N LEU A 121 -16.74 -8.41 15.78
CA LEU A 121 -16.38 -7.73 14.54
C LEU A 121 -15.06 -6.96 14.70
N TRP A 122 -14.85 -6.26 15.82
CA TRP A 122 -13.62 -5.52 16.08
C TRP A 122 -12.39 -6.43 16.09
N TRP A 123 -12.44 -7.53 16.83
CA TRP A 123 -11.31 -8.46 16.92
C TRP A 123 -11.04 -9.23 15.62
N THR A 124 -12.10 -9.62 14.90
CA THR A 124 -11.92 -10.25 13.57
C THR A 124 -11.35 -9.28 12.57
N ARG A 125 -11.72 -8.00 12.59
CA ARG A 125 -11.11 -6.96 11.73
C ARG A 125 -9.66 -6.67 12.12
N PHE A 126 -9.34 -6.63 13.42
CA PHE A 126 -7.95 -6.54 13.88
C PHE A 126 -7.11 -7.72 13.36
N ALA A 127 -7.59 -8.95 13.55
CA ALA A 127 -6.91 -10.13 13.04
C ALA A 127 -6.79 -10.14 11.51
N SER A 128 -7.83 -9.67 10.80
CA SER A 128 -7.80 -9.44 9.35
C SER A 128 -6.69 -8.49 8.94
N GLY A 129 -6.47 -7.42 9.72
CA GLY A 129 -5.35 -6.48 9.51
C GLY A 129 -3.99 -7.16 9.65
N VAL A 130 -3.83 -8.01 10.68
CA VAL A 130 -2.60 -8.82 10.83
C VAL A 130 -2.38 -9.71 9.60
N ALA A 131 -3.43 -10.39 9.14
CA ALA A 131 -3.33 -11.27 7.97
C ALA A 131 -3.02 -10.48 6.68
N LEU A 132 -3.75 -9.39 6.41
CA LEU A 132 -3.65 -8.59 5.18
C LEU A 132 -2.27 -7.94 5.00
N SER A 133 -1.56 -7.66 6.10
CA SER A 133 -0.22 -7.08 6.06
C SER A 133 0.79 -7.91 5.26
N GLY A 134 0.58 -9.22 5.13
CA GLY A 134 1.46 -10.05 4.32
C GLY A 134 1.36 -9.75 2.83
N VAL A 135 0.18 -9.39 2.33
CA VAL A 135 0.01 -8.90 0.96
C VAL A 135 0.77 -7.59 0.78
N LEU A 136 0.59 -6.62 1.69
CA LEU A 136 1.26 -5.32 1.63
C LEU A 136 2.79 -5.47 1.58
N VAL A 137 3.35 -6.21 2.54
CA VAL A 137 4.80 -6.37 2.69
C VAL A 137 5.42 -7.10 1.49
N SER A 138 4.71 -8.09 0.94
CA SER A 138 5.26 -8.90 -0.15
C SER A 138 5.00 -8.33 -1.54
N SER A 139 3.92 -7.56 -1.78
CA SER A 139 3.49 -7.19 -3.12
C SER A 139 4.55 -6.42 -3.91
N PHE A 140 5.09 -5.33 -3.37
CA PHE A 140 6.07 -4.51 -4.08
C PHE A 140 7.38 -5.24 -4.30
N VAL A 141 7.92 -5.85 -3.24
CA VAL A 141 9.19 -6.59 -3.31
C VAL A 141 9.09 -7.77 -4.29
N TYR A 142 8.05 -8.57 -4.17
CA TYR A 142 7.84 -9.72 -5.03
C TYR A 142 7.64 -9.34 -6.49
N PHE A 143 6.91 -8.24 -6.72
CA PHE A 143 6.68 -7.71 -8.07
C PHE A 143 8.00 -7.27 -8.73
N GLU A 144 8.84 -6.55 -7.99
CA GLU A 144 10.15 -6.10 -8.48
C GLU A 144 11.14 -7.25 -8.69
N GLU A 145 11.14 -8.23 -7.79
CA GLU A 145 12.02 -9.41 -7.88
C GLU A 145 11.70 -10.33 -9.08
N LEU A 146 10.48 -10.27 -9.62
CA LEU A 146 10.10 -11.04 -10.79
C LEU A 146 10.27 -10.29 -12.12
N LEU A 147 10.55 -8.99 -12.12
CA LEU A 147 10.59 -8.18 -13.33
C LEU A 147 12.01 -7.85 -13.79
N PRO A 148 12.24 -7.80 -15.14
CA PRO A 148 13.48 -7.29 -15.69
C PRO A 148 13.81 -5.89 -15.18
N VAL A 149 15.09 -5.64 -14.85
CA VAL A 149 15.57 -4.40 -14.23
C VAL A 149 15.05 -3.14 -14.92
N LYS A 150 15.07 -3.12 -16.26
CA LYS A 150 14.60 -1.98 -17.08
C LYS A 150 13.11 -1.64 -16.91
N SER A 151 12.31 -2.58 -16.39
CA SER A 151 10.86 -2.44 -16.27
C SER A 151 10.41 -2.08 -14.85
N ARG A 152 11.25 -2.25 -13.83
CA ARG A 152 10.89 -2.13 -12.40
C ARG A 152 10.28 -0.78 -12.04
N GLY A 153 10.93 0.33 -12.40
CA GLY A 153 10.46 1.66 -12.01
C GLY A 153 9.07 2.02 -12.55
N ARG A 154 8.75 1.60 -13.79
CA ARG A 154 7.39 1.77 -14.34
C ARG A 154 6.39 0.83 -13.69
N ALA A 155 6.81 -0.37 -13.39
CA ALA A 155 5.97 -1.42 -12.83
C ALA A 155 5.47 -1.06 -11.43
N THR A 156 6.28 -0.42 -10.59
CA THR A 156 5.89 0.06 -9.25
C THR A 156 4.73 1.05 -9.32
N VAL A 157 4.78 1.99 -10.28
CA VAL A 157 3.68 2.95 -10.51
C VAL A 157 2.40 2.23 -10.95
N TYR A 158 2.52 1.22 -11.83
CA TYR A 158 1.35 0.42 -12.23
C TYR A 158 0.77 -0.35 -11.03
N LEU A 159 1.60 -0.92 -10.18
CA LEU A 159 1.14 -1.61 -8.97
C LEU A 159 0.36 -0.64 -8.06
N ALA A 160 0.91 0.54 -7.78
CA ALA A 160 0.26 1.56 -6.97
C ALA A 160 -1.09 2.03 -7.55
N SER A 161 -1.25 2.05 -8.89
CA SER A 161 -2.52 2.39 -9.55
C SER A 161 -3.64 1.36 -9.32
N GLY A 162 -3.35 0.22 -8.72
CA GLY A 162 -4.35 -0.74 -8.23
C GLY A 162 -5.22 -0.21 -7.09
N TRP A 163 -4.74 0.79 -6.33
CA TRP A 163 -5.45 1.37 -5.19
C TRP A 163 -6.85 1.89 -5.55
N PRO A 164 -7.03 2.82 -6.52
CA PRO A 164 -8.36 3.29 -6.91
C PRO A 164 -9.26 2.18 -7.49
N ILE A 165 -8.71 1.14 -8.11
CA ILE A 165 -9.51 -0.01 -8.58
C ILE A 165 -10.12 -0.76 -7.39
N GLY A 166 -9.31 -1.07 -6.36
CA GLY A 166 -9.80 -1.70 -5.14
C GLY A 166 -10.88 -0.87 -4.44
N MET A 167 -10.71 0.45 -4.40
CA MET A 167 -11.72 1.37 -3.88
C MET A 167 -13.02 1.32 -4.68
N LEU A 168 -12.97 1.31 -6.00
CA LEU A 168 -14.15 1.18 -6.86
C LEU A 168 -14.86 -0.17 -6.67
N ILE A 169 -14.11 -1.26 -6.47
CA ILE A 169 -14.69 -2.57 -6.15
C ILE A 169 -15.40 -2.51 -4.80
N ALA A 170 -14.80 -1.91 -3.77
CA ALA A 170 -15.43 -1.75 -2.45
C ALA A 170 -16.76 -1.00 -2.55
N ILE A 171 -16.80 0.11 -3.31
CA ILE A 171 -18.01 0.89 -3.54
C ILE A 171 -19.06 0.05 -4.26
N GLY A 172 -18.68 -0.62 -5.35
CA GLY A 172 -19.60 -1.43 -6.15
C GLY A 172 -20.22 -2.59 -5.37
N VAL A 173 -19.41 -3.33 -4.62
CA VAL A 173 -19.88 -4.44 -3.76
C VAL A 173 -20.80 -3.92 -2.66
N THR A 174 -20.42 -2.83 -2.00
CA THR A 174 -21.25 -2.24 -0.94
C THR A 174 -22.56 -1.71 -1.50
N HIS A 175 -22.52 -1.00 -2.62
CA HIS A 175 -23.72 -0.47 -3.29
C HIS A 175 -24.70 -1.59 -3.67
N ALA A 176 -24.20 -2.67 -4.27
CA ALA A 176 -25.02 -3.80 -4.71
C ALA A 176 -25.65 -4.59 -3.54
N LEU A 177 -24.94 -4.72 -2.41
CA LEU A 177 -25.35 -5.56 -1.30
C LEU A 177 -25.90 -4.78 -0.09
N ARG A 178 -25.85 -3.46 -0.11
CA ARG A 178 -26.29 -2.59 1.01
C ARG A 178 -27.73 -2.86 1.45
N ALA A 179 -28.64 -3.08 0.47
CA ALA A 179 -30.05 -3.34 0.76
C ALA A 179 -30.31 -4.72 1.41
N THR A 180 -29.35 -5.63 1.31
CA THR A 180 -29.49 -6.99 1.87
C THR A 180 -29.02 -7.04 3.31
N SER A 181 -27.72 -7.01 3.53
CA SER A 181 -27.09 -6.94 4.86
C SER A 181 -25.58 -6.70 4.71
N TRP A 182 -24.98 -5.98 5.66
CA TRP A 182 -23.52 -5.80 5.73
C TRP A 182 -22.78 -7.15 5.92
N HIS A 183 -23.42 -8.17 6.46
CA HIS A 183 -22.86 -9.52 6.57
C HIS A 183 -22.49 -10.08 5.20
N TRP A 184 -23.34 -9.90 4.18
CA TRP A 184 -23.07 -10.33 2.81
C TRP A 184 -21.94 -9.52 2.16
N ILE A 185 -21.81 -8.23 2.49
CA ILE A 185 -20.70 -7.39 2.02
C ILE A 185 -19.37 -8.00 2.44
N LEU A 186 -19.24 -8.38 3.73
CA LEU A 186 -18.04 -9.03 4.25
C LEU A 186 -17.89 -10.49 3.81
N ALA A 187 -18.99 -11.21 3.61
CA ALA A 187 -18.95 -12.57 3.08
C ALA A 187 -18.40 -12.63 1.66
N VAL A 188 -18.79 -11.69 0.78
CA VAL A 188 -18.21 -11.58 -0.58
C VAL A 188 -16.74 -11.24 -0.51
N SER A 189 -16.32 -10.41 0.44
CA SER A 189 -14.89 -10.10 0.66
C SER A 189 -14.07 -11.35 0.99
N SER A 190 -14.64 -12.36 1.61
CA SER A 190 -13.92 -13.61 1.88
C SER A 190 -13.43 -14.33 0.63
N LEU A 191 -14.07 -14.09 -0.54
CA LEU A 191 -13.66 -14.65 -1.83
C LEU A 191 -12.26 -14.16 -2.25
N ALA A 192 -11.79 -13.05 -1.69
CA ALA A 192 -10.41 -12.58 -1.85
C ALA A 192 -9.37 -13.66 -1.48
N GLY A 193 -9.69 -14.53 -0.51
CA GLY A 193 -8.84 -15.67 -0.15
C GLY A 193 -8.62 -16.67 -1.29
N LEU A 194 -9.58 -16.80 -2.21
CA LEU A 194 -9.47 -17.68 -3.38
C LEU A 194 -8.40 -17.18 -4.37
N TRP A 195 -8.06 -15.88 -4.32
CA TRP A 195 -7.00 -15.34 -5.16
C TRP A 195 -5.63 -15.96 -4.88
N ALA A 196 -5.44 -16.56 -3.69
CA ALA A 196 -4.25 -17.35 -3.38
C ALA A 196 -3.98 -18.46 -4.41
N PHE A 197 -5.03 -19.09 -4.95
CA PHE A 197 -4.89 -20.09 -6.02
C PHE A 197 -4.41 -19.47 -7.34
N VAL A 198 -4.84 -18.25 -7.64
CA VAL A 198 -4.37 -17.52 -8.84
C VAL A 198 -2.89 -17.20 -8.70
N VAL A 199 -2.45 -16.71 -7.54
CA VAL A 199 -1.03 -16.46 -7.25
C VAL A 199 -0.22 -17.77 -7.33
N TRP A 200 -0.74 -18.86 -6.76
CA TRP A 200 -0.11 -20.17 -6.83
C TRP A 200 0.15 -20.62 -8.28
N ALA A 201 -0.85 -20.49 -9.15
CA ALA A 201 -0.77 -20.92 -10.54
C ALA A 201 0.05 -19.97 -11.43
N ALA A 202 -0.11 -18.66 -11.24
CA ALA A 202 0.41 -17.64 -12.14
C ALA A 202 1.86 -17.21 -11.84
N ALA A 203 2.26 -17.13 -10.55
CA ALA A 203 3.56 -16.59 -10.18
C ALA A 203 4.54 -17.69 -9.74
N PRO A 204 5.81 -17.69 -10.22
CA PRO A 204 6.88 -18.53 -9.67
C PRO A 204 7.39 -17.94 -8.35
N GLU A 205 8.14 -18.69 -7.55
CA GLU A 205 8.83 -18.10 -6.37
C GLU A 205 9.93 -17.14 -6.82
N SER A 206 10.29 -16.20 -5.94
CA SER A 206 11.36 -15.24 -6.22
C SER A 206 12.72 -15.93 -6.42
N PRO A 207 13.40 -15.72 -7.56
CA PRO A 207 14.74 -16.24 -7.76
C PRO A 207 15.76 -15.64 -6.80
N TYR A 208 15.59 -14.36 -6.40
CA TYR A 208 16.47 -13.71 -5.44
C TYR A 208 16.37 -14.35 -4.06
N TRP A 209 15.15 -14.60 -3.59
CA TRP A 209 14.93 -15.28 -2.33
C TRP A 209 15.47 -16.72 -2.35
N ALA A 210 15.17 -17.46 -3.41
CA ALA A 210 15.56 -18.85 -3.52
C ALA A 210 17.09 -19.04 -3.49
N VAL A 211 17.84 -18.16 -4.17
CA VAL A 211 19.32 -18.16 -4.09
C VAL A 211 19.81 -17.79 -2.69
N GLY A 212 19.19 -16.79 -2.05
CA GLY A 212 19.55 -16.37 -0.70
C GLY A 212 19.37 -17.48 0.35
N GLU A 213 18.41 -18.39 0.16
CA GLU A 213 18.19 -19.56 1.01
C GLU A 213 18.95 -20.82 0.53
N GLY A 214 19.78 -20.71 -0.52
CA GLY A 214 20.54 -21.83 -1.06
C GLY A 214 19.76 -22.78 -1.98
N GLU A 215 18.49 -22.45 -2.28
CA GLU A 215 17.58 -23.24 -3.11
C GLU A 215 17.85 -23.01 -4.61
N GLN A 216 19.05 -23.38 -5.07
CA GLN A 216 19.54 -23.15 -6.45
C GLN A 216 18.58 -23.69 -7.53
N GLU A 217 18.06 -24.91 -7.34
CA GLU A 217 17.17 -25.53 -8.33
C GLU A 217 15.82 -24.82 -8.43
N LEU A 218 15.27 -24.35 -7.30
CA LEU A 218 14.05 -23.56 -7.29
C LEU A 218 14.25 -22.22 -8.03
N ALA A 219 15.40 -21.56 -7.80
CA ALA A 219 15.76 -20.33 -8.50
C ALA A 219 15.88 -20.56 -10.02
N LYS A 220 16.60 -21.61 -10.45
CA LYS A 220 16.72 -21.98 -11.85
C LYS A 220 15.38 -22.31 -12.49
N GLN A 221 14.51 -23.04 -11.79
CA GLN A 221 13.16 -23.35 -12.25
C GLN A 221 12.32 -22.06 -12.46
N SER A 222 12.39 -21.13 -11.52
CA SER A 222 11.71 -19.84 -11.63
C SER A 222 12.22 -19.02 -12.82
N LEU A 223 13.54 -18.96 -13.02
CA LEU A 223 14.16 -18.27 -14.15
C LEU A 223 13.82 -18.94 -15.49
N ARG A 224 13.81 -20.28 -15.58
CA ARG A 224 13.37 -21.00 -16.78
C ARG A 224 11.91 -20.67 -17.13
N ARG A 225 11.04 -20.65 -16.11
CA ARG A 225 9.63 -20.30 -16.30
C ARG A 225 9.48 -18.86 -16.79
N LEU A 226 10.11 -17.90 -16.14
CA LEU A 226 10.03 -16.48 -16.48
C LEU A 226 10.61 -16.20 -17.88
N SER A 227 11.74 -16.80 -18.22
CA SER A 227 12.43 -16.56 -19.49
C SER A 227 11.77 -17.24 -20.70
N GLN A 228 10.99 -18.29 -20.47
CA GLN A 228 10.44 -19.13 -21.54
C GLN A 228 11.51 -19.63 -22.52
N GLY A 229 12.70 -19.99 -22.02
CA GLY A 229 13.82 -20.45 -22.83
C GLY A 229 14.55 -19.37 -23.64
N ARG A 230 14.29 -18.09 -23.39
CA ARG A 230 14.92 -16.95 -24.09
C ARG A 230 16.17 -16.39 -23.39
N LEU A 231 16.74 -17.16 -22.45
CA LEU A 231 18.01 -16.80 -21.82
C LEU A 231 19.20 -17.21 -22.69
N THR A 232 20.21 -16.36 -22.67
CA THR A 232 21.52 -16.66 -23.29
C THR A 232 22.41 -17.51 -22.39
N PHE A 233 22.04 -17.67 -21.10
CA PHE A 233 22.76 -18.44 -20.12
C PHE A 233 22.28 -19.89 -20.09
N ASP A 234 23.22 -20.83 -20.07
CA ASP A 234 22.94 -22.22 -19.74
C ASP A 234 22.86 -22.36 -18.21
N LEU A 235 21.62 -22.36 -17.70
CA LEU A 235 21.35 -22.38 -16.25
C LEU A 235 21.89 -23.66 -15.57
N ASP A 236 22.13 -24.73 -16.31
CA ASP A 236 22.66 -25.98 -15.74
C ASP A 236 24.15 -25.91 -15.44
N ARG A 237 24.86 -25.01 -16.12
CA ARG A 237 26.32 -24.83 -16.01
C ARG A 237 26.74 -23.64 -15.18
N ILE A 238 25.79 -22.95 -14.56
CA ILE A 238 26.08 -21.79 -13.72
C ILE A 238 25.62 -22.01 -12.30
N GLU A 239 26.31 -21.38 -11.37
CA GLU A 239 25.90 -21.21 -9.98
C GLU A 239 25.34 -19.79 -9.84
N LEU A 240 24.12 -19.70 -9.34
CA LEU A 240 23.46 -18.40 -9.13
C LEU A 240 23.94 -17.77 -7.84
N THR A 241 24.24 -16.49 -7.88
CA THR A 241 24.60 -15.69 -6.71
C THR A 241 23.70 -14.50 -6.57
N VAL A 242 23.51 -14.05 -5.34
CA VAL A 242 22.87 -12.79 -4.98
C VAL A 242 23.90 -11.99 -4.21
N ASP A 243 23.97 -10.68 -4.45
CA ASP A 243 24.80 -9.81 -3.65
C ASP A 243 24.38 -9.95 -2.18
N GLU A 244 25.33 -10.24 -1.30
CA GLU A 244 25.04 -10.33 0.15
C GLU A 244 24.56 -8.95 0.63
N TYR A 245 23.26 -8.82 0.78
CA TYR A 245 22.71 -7.68 1.48
C TYR A 245 23.09 -7.80 2.96
N LYS A 246 24.02 -6.98 3.42
CA LYS A 246 24.18 -6.77 4.86
C LYS A 246 22.85 -6.23 5.38
N ARG A 247 22.13 -7.04 6.14
CA ARG A 247 20.89 -6.62 6.80
C ARG A 247 21.24 -5.57 7.84
N GLY A 248 20.95 -4.31 7.54
CA GLY A 248 21.12 -3.23 8.49
C GLY A 248 20.30 -3.46 9.75
N SER A 249 20.82 -3.01 10.88
CA SER A 249 20.13 -3.13 12.16
C SER A 249 19.14 -2.01 12.39
N PHE A 250 17.97 -2.33 12.97
CA PHE A 250 17.00 -1.32 13.42
C PHE A 250 17.65 -0.24 14.32
N ARG A 251 18.69 -0.59 15.11
CA ARG A 251 19.42 0.34 15.97
C ARG A 251 20.17 1.41 15.18
N GLU A 252 20.61 1.12 13.96
CA GLU A 252 21.37 2.05 13.12
C GLU A 252 20.55 3.27 12.73
N LEU A 253 19.22 3.12 12.59
CA LEU A 253 18.31 4.22 12.30
C LEU A 253 18.25 5.28 13.40
N PHE A 254 18.58 4.91 14.63
CA PHE A 254 18.61 5.80 15.80
C PHE A 254 20.00 6.36 16.10
N HIS A 255 21.01 6.03 15.29
CA HIS A 255 22.31 6.69 15.35
C HIS A 255 22.22 8.15 14.92
N ARG A 256 23.10 8.97 15.48
CA ARG A 256 23.11 10.44 15.29
C ARG A 256 23.05 10.87 13.82
N GLN A 257 23.59 10.09 12.89
CA GLN A 257 23.63 10.41 11.47
C GLN A 257 22.29 10.15 10.76
N LEU A 258 21.58 9.07 11.08
CA LEU A 258 20.34 8.67 10.42
C LEU A 258 19.09 9.11 11.18
N PHE A 259 19.20 9.39 12.48
CA PHE A 259 18.08 9.80 13.32
C PHE A 259 17.31 11.02 12.76
N PRO A 260 17.96 12.09 12.27
CA PRO A 260 17.22 13.22 11.70
C PRO A 260 16.37 12.83 10.49
N VAL A 261 16.91 12.00 9.59
CA VAL A 261 16.17 11.50 8.42
C VAL A 261 15.03 10.61 8.86
N THR A 262 15.25 9.70 9.80
CA THR A 262 14.23 8.80 10.34
C THR A 262 13.10 9.59 11.03
N ALA A 263 13.43 10.60 11.82
CA ALA A 263 12.45 11.45 12.48
C ALA A 263 11.62 12.27 11.47
N LEU A 264 12.27 12.89 10.48
CA LEU A 264 11.59 13.65 9.43
C LEU A 264 10.69 12.76 8.58
N GLN A 265 11.20 11.62 8.11
CA GLN A 265 10.44 10.64 7.34
C GLN A 265 9.22 10.15 8.14
N SER A 266 9.41 9.82 9.42
CA SER A 266 8.31 9.40 10.30
C SER A 266 7.26 10.51 10.46
N SER A 267 7.69 11.76 10.60
CA SER A 267 6.78 12.92 10.70
C SER A 267 5.99 13.15 9.42
N VAL A 268 6.65 13.04 8.25
CA VAL A 268 5.96 13.10 6.95
C VAL A 268 4.94 11.97 6.84
N ASN A 269 5.35 10.72 7.11
CA ASN A 269 4.45 9.57 7.07
C ASN A 269 3.23 9.76 7.96
N PHE A 270 3.42 10.20 9.21
CA PHE A 270 2.32 10.42 10.14
C PHE A 270 1.35 11.48 9.62
N CYS A 271 1.86 12.64 9.25
CA CYS A 271 1.03 13.77 8.83
C CYS A 271 0.34 13.51 7.48
N PHE A 272 1.06 12.96 6.51
CA PHE A 272 0.54 12.68 5.19
C PHE A 272 -0.56 11.61 5.21
N CYS A 273 -0.31 10.50 5.92
CA CYS A 273 -1.30 9.45 6.11
C CYS A 273 -2.53 9.92 6.87
N TRP A 274 -2.33 10.77 7.90
CA TRP A 274 -3.45 11.38 8.62
C TRP A 274 -4.34 12.18 7.68
N GLY A 275 -3.75 13.05 6.86
CA GLY A 275 -4.47 13.89 5.91
C GLY A 275 -5.35 13.12 4.93
N TYR A 276 -4.91 11.93 4.53
CA TYR A 276 -5.70 11.05 3.66
C TYR A 276 -6.70 10.19 4.43
N TRP A 277 -6.24 9.40 5.40
CA TRP A 277 -7.05 8.37 6.04
C TRP A 277 -8.11 8.92 6.99
N ALA A 278 -7.85 10.07 7.64
CA ALA A 278 -8.87 10.74 8.45
C ALA A 278 -10.07 11.16 7.59
N LEU A 279 -9.82 11.67 6.37
CA LEU A 279 -10.88 12.06 5.46
C LEU A 279 -11.55 10.85 4.80
N ALA A 280 -10.77 9.94 4.21
CA ALA A 280 -11.28 8.76 3.50
C ALA A 280 -12.15 7.88 4.40
N SER A 281 -11.73 7.66 5.66
CA SER A 281 -12.46 6.82 6.63
C SER A 281 -13.85 7.36 7.00
N TRP A 282 -14.06 8.65 6.90
CA TRP A 282 -15.31 9.29 7.31
C TRP A 282 -16.06 9.92 6.13
N MET A 283 -15.54 9.80 4.90
CA MET A 283 -16.12 10.44 3.73
C MET A 283 -17.61 10.12 3.55
N PRO A 284 -18.09 8.84 3.62
CA PRO A 284 -19.52 8.55 3.46
C PRO A 284 -20.40 9.32 4.46
N ILE A 285 -19.99 9.35 5.73
CA ILE A 285 -20.73 10.03 6.79
C ILE A 285 -20.63 11.57 6.68
N LEU A 286 -19.48 12.09 6.29
CA LEU A 286 -19.29 13.52 6.08
C LEU A 286 -20.14 14.05 4.92
N LEU A 287 -20.26 13.28 3.83
CA LEU A 287 -21.14 13.61 2.70
C LEU A 287 -22.61 13.56 3.10
N SER A 288 -23.02 12.57 3.89
CA SER A 288 -24.38 12.49 4.45
C SER A 288 -24.71 13.71 5.32
N LYS A 289 -23.78 14.18 6.15
CA LYS A 289 -23.94 15.43 6.94
C LYS A 289 -24.08 16.68 6.06
N LYS A 290 -23.60 16.66 4.83
CA LYS A 290 -23.79 17.72 3.81
C LYS A 290 -25.10 17.57 3.03
N GLY A 291 -25.92 16.56 3.36
CA GLY A 291 -27.24 16.33 2.73
C GLY A 291 -27.22 15.45 1.49
N LEU A 292 -26.08 14.81 1.16
CA LEU A 292 -26.05 13.85 0.06
C LEU A 292 -26.72 12.54 0.52
N SER A 293 -27.57 11.99 -0.34
CA SER A 293 -28.07 10.63 -0.15
C SER A 293 -26.93 9.62 -0.31
N THR A 294 -27.11 8.43 0.22
CA THR A 294 -26.09 7.38 0.12
C THR A 294 -25.65 7.06 -1.32
N PRO A 295 -26.56 6.91 -2.31
CA PRO A 295 -26.15 6.73 -3.70
C PRO A 295 -25.33 7.89 -4.25
N GLN A 296 -25.69 9.14 -3.92
CA GLN A 296 -24.92 10.32 -4.33
C GLN A 296 -23.54 10.35 -3.67
N GLY A 297 -23.43 9.89 -2.42
CA GLY A 297 -22.16 9.74 -1.72
C GLY A 297 -21.27 8.68 -2.36
N ASP A 298 -21.83 7.53 -2.70
CA ASP A 298 -21.12 6.44 -3.39
C ASP A 298 -20.61 6.91 -4.77
N GLU A 299 -21.45 7.60 -5.54
CA GLU A 299 -21.07 8.21 -6.83
C GLU A 299 -19.96 9.23 -6.67
N PHE A 300 -20.08 10.12 -5.66
CA PHE A 300 -19.06 11.12 -5.36
C PHE A 300 -17.70 10.48 -5.08
N ILE A 301 -17.66 9.45 -4.23
CA ILE A 301 -16.43 8.75 -3.88
C ILE A 301 -15.88 7.98 -5.10
N ALA A 302 -16.73 7.38 -5.92
CA ALA A 302 -16.31 6.69 -7.13
C ALA A 302 -15.68 7.65 -8.15
N LEU A 303 -16.26 8.82 -8.37
CA LEU A 303 -15.69 9.83 -9.26
C LEU A 303 -14.36 10.37 -8.74
N THR A 304 -14.21 10.56 -7.41
CA THR A 304 -12.92 10.94 -6.83
C THR A 304 -11.86 9.86 -7.02
N ALA A 305 -12.24 8.56 -6.93
CA ALA A 305 -11.32 7.46 -7.20
C ALA A 305 -10.80 7.46 -8.65
N LEU A 306 -11.64 7.81 -9.63
CA LEU A 306 -11.23 7.93 -11.03
C LEU A 306 -10.18 9.04 -11.24
N VAL A 307 -10.30 10.14 -10.51
CA VAL A 307 -9.34 11.27 -10.60
C VAL A 307 -7.97 10.91 -10.01
N MET A 308 -7.87 9.90 -9.17
CA MET A 308 -6.59 9.44 -8.62
C MET A 308 -5.64 8.91 -9.71
N PHE A 309 -6.16 8.25 -10.76
CA PHE A 309 -5.32 7.70 -11.85
C PHE A 309 -4.47 8.76 -12.55
N PRO A 310 -5.05 9.84 -13.10
CA PRO A 310 -4.25 10.89 -13.71
C PRO A 310 -3.33 11.57 -12.70
N GLY A 311 -3.68 11.61 -11.40
CA GLY A 311 -2.81 12.10 -10.34
C GLY A 311 -1.51 11.32 -10.25
N TYR A 312 -1.58 9.99 -10.15
CA TYR A 312 -0.41 9.10 -10.16
C TYR A 312 0.45 9.28 -11.42
N MET A 313 -0.19 9.27 -12.60
CA MET A 313 0.53 9.37 -13.88
C MET A 313 1.25 10.70 -14.03
N THR A 314 0.58 11.79 -13.68
CA THR A 314 1.15 13.15 -13.76
C THR A 314 2.32 13.30 -12.79
N ALA A 315 2.17 12.84 -11.55
CA ALA A 315 3.23 12.91 -10.55
C ALA A 315 4.46 12.09 -10.97
N SER A 316 4.27 10.87 -11.48
CA SER A 316 5.36 10.01 -11.96
C SER A 316 6.13 10.67 -13.11
N TRP A 317 5.42 11.28 -14.08
CA TRP A 317 6.06 11.98 -15.19
C TRP A 317 6.82 13.23 -14.74
N LEU A 318 6.24 14.01 -13.85
CA LEU A 318 6.86 15.23 -13.34
C LEU A 318 8.09 14.94 -12.45
N THR A 319 8.02 13.88 -11.64
CA THR A 319 9.11 13.49 -10.75
C THR A 319 10.37 13.13 -11.51
N ALA A 320 10.25 12.38 -12.61
CA ALA A 320 11.37 12.04 -13.46
C ALA A 320 12.05 13.26 -14.12
N ARG A 321 11.38 14.42 -14.13
CA ARG A 321 11.88 15.65 -14.78
C ARG A 321 12.35 16.72 -13.78
N TYR A 322 11.70 16.81 -12.64
CA TYR A 322 11.89 17.93 -11.69
C TYR A 322 12.40 17.51 -10.30
N GLY A 323 12.51 16.21 -10.05
CA GLY A 323 12.96 15.64 -8.79
C GLY A 323 11.82 15.27 -7.83
N ARG A 324 12.16 14.45 -6.84
CA ARG A 324 11.18 13.88 -5.88
C ARG A 324 10.66 14.94 -4.90
N LYS A 325 11.59 15.66 -4.25
CA LYS A 325 11.24 16.64 -3.23
C LYS A 325 10.35 17.76 -3.76
N LYS A 326 10.71 18.32 -4.92
CA LYS A 326 9.95 19.45 -5.51
C LYS A 326 8.51 19.04 -5.82
N ILE A 327 8.34 17.90 -6.47
CA ILE A 327 7.00 17.42 -6.85
C ILE A 327 6.20 17.05 -5.60
N MET A 328 6.81 16.38 -4.62
CA MET A 328 6.17 16.06 -3.35
C MET A 328 5.64 17.32 -2.65
N VAL A 329 6.50 18.36 -2.50
CA VAL A 329 6.13 19.63 -1.85
C VAL A 329 5.00 20.31 -2.60
N ILE A 330 5.07 20.41 -3.95
CA ILE A 330 4.03 21.04 -4.77
C ILE A 330 2.71 20.29 -4.62
N PHE A 331 2.74 18.96 -4.75
CA PHE A 331 1.53 18.15 -4.73
C PHE A 331 0.85 18.15 -3.34
N ILE A 332 1.59 17.98 -2.25
CA ILE A 332 1.00 18.05 -0.91
C ILE A 332 0.50 19.46 -0.60
N SER A 333 1.20 20.51 -1.03
CA SER A 333 0.75 21.91 -0.83
C SER A 333 -0.56 22.16 -1.54
N LEU A 334 -0.68 21.74 -2.80
CA LEU A 334 -1.94 21.86 -3.55
C LEU A 334 -3.03 20.98 -2.93
N ALA A 335 -2.72 19.75 -2.50
CA ALA A 335 -3.67 18.92 -1.76
C ALA A 335 -4.19 19.62 -0.49
N ALA A 336 -3.32 20.28 0.27
CA ALA A 336 -3.73 21.05 1.45
C ALA A 336 -4.65 22.21 1.09
N VAL A 337 -4.30 23.01 0.05
CA VAL A 337 -5.15 24.11 -0.44
C VAL A 337 -6.51 23.61 -0.84
N PHE A 338 -6.58 22.55 -1.67
CA PHE A 338 -7.85 21.95 -2.09
C PHE A 338 -8.61 21.34 -0.90
N GLY A 339 -7.92 20.80 0.11
CA GLY A 339 -8.53 20.30 1.33
C GLY A 339 -9.20 21.40 2.15
N PHE A 340 -8.56 22.54 2.33
CA PHE A 340 -9.18 23.70 2.99
C PHE A 340 -10.32 24.30 2.17
N ALA A 341 -10.21 24.34 0.84
CA ALA A 341 -11.30 24.78 -0.04
C ALA A 341 -12.48 23.80 0.04
N PHE A 342 -12.24 22.50 0.10
CA PHE A 342 -13.26 21.47 0.29
C PHE A 342 -13.99 21.66 1.63
N ALA A 343 -13.26 21.99 2.70
CA ALA A 343 -13.84 22.27 4.00
C ALA A 343 -14.86 23.43 3.98
N GLN A 344 -14.67 24.41 3.10
CA GLN A 344 -15.53 25.60 2.97
C GLN A 344 -16.59 25.46 1.88
N SER A 345 -16.72 24.28 1.24
CA SER A 345 -17.70 24.09 0.16
C SER A 345 -19.13 24.30 0.65
N THR A 346 -19.89 25.09 -0.08
CA THR A 346 -21.32 25.38 0.18
C THR A 346 -22.24 24.73 -0.86
N THR A 347 -21.72 24.46 -2.06
CA THR A 347 -22.47 23.85 -3.17
C THR A 347 -21.88 22.50 -3.56
N LEU A 348 -22.70 21.63 -4.15
CA LEU A 348 -22.26 20.32 -4.62
C LEU A 348 -21.16 20.44 -5.71
N GLY A 349 -21.27 21.42 -6.61
CA GLY A 349 -20.23 21.68 -7.62
C GLY A 349 -18.88 22.04 -7.01
N GLN A 350 -18.87 22.86 -5.94
CA GLN A 350 -17.65 23.17 -5.19
C GLN A 350 -17.09 21.92 -4.51
N MET A 351 -17.95 21.08 -3.93
CA MET A 351 -17.50 19.83 -3.30
C MET A 351 -16.78 18.93 -4.31
N TYR A 352 -17.34 18.74 -5.51
CA TYR A 352 -16.68 17.98 -6.58
C TYR A 352 -15.36 18.62 -7.00
N LEU A 353 -15.36 19.90 -7.32
CA LEU A 353 -14.16 20.60 -7.79
C LEU A 353 -12.99 20.49 -6.81
N TRP A 354 -13.25 20.81 -5.55
CA TRP A 354 -12.21 20.83 -4.53
C TRP A 354 -11.76 19.41 -4.12
N SER A 355 -12.69 18.46 -4.05
CA SER A 355 -12.30 17.05 -3.77
C SER A 355 -11.49 16.44 -4.91
N PHE A 356 -11.83 16.72 -6.18
CA PHE A 356 -11.06 16.23 -7.32
C PHE A 356 -9.62 16.75 -7.28
N GLY A 357 -9.43 18.04 -7.01
CA GLY A 357 -8.10 18.60 -6.80
C GLY A 357 -7.37 17.94 -5.63
N LEU A 358 -8.05 17.81 -4.50
CA LEU A 358 -7.49 17.17 -3.30
C LEU A 358 -7.00 15.73 -3.60
N TYR A 359 -7.85 14.89 -4.16
CA TYR A 359 -7.51 13.49 -4.44
C TYR A 359 -6.49 13.33 -5.58
N PHE A 360 -6.56 14.18 -6.61
CA PHE A 360 -5.56 14.21 -7.68
C PHE A 360 -4.15 14.46 -7.14
N PHE A 361 -3.99 15.53 -6.37
CA PHE A 361 -2.67 15.91 -5.85
C PHE A 361 -2.22 15.00 -4.70
N ASN A 362 -3.12 14.58 -3.83
CA ASN A 362 -2.78 13.69 -2.73
C ASN A 362 -2.29 12.33 -3.23
N GLN A 363 -2.99 11.72 -4.20
CA GLN A 363 -2.59 10.42 -4.74
C GLN A 363 -1.36 10.51 -5.63
N GLY A 364 -1.18 11.61 -6.35
CA GLY A 364 0.08 11.87 -7.03
C GLY A 364 1.25 11.91 -6.04
N ALA A 365 1.07 12.59 -4.91
CA ALA A 365 2.07 12.63 -3.83
C ALA A 365 2.37 11.23 -3.25
N TRP A 366 1.37 10.33 -3.13
CA TRP A 366 1.59 8.93 -2.72
C TRP A 366 2.58 8.23 -3.65
N GLY A 367 2.37 8.30 -4.96
CA GLY A 367 3.26 7.65 -5.92
C GLY A 367 4.70 8.14 -5.84
N VAL A 368 4.90 9.42 -5.55
CA VAL A 368 6.24 9.99 -5.32
C VAL A 368 6.82 9.48 -4.00
N TRP A 369 6.01 9.50 -2.94
CA TRP A 369 6.46 9.17 -1.59
C TRP A 369 6.86 7.71 -1.44
N ASP A 370 6.09 6.79 -1.99
CA ASP A 370 6.37 5.35 -1.91
C ASP A 370 7.73 5.00 -2.54
N THR A 371 8.13 5.72 -3.59
CA THR A 371 9.46 5.55 -4.19
C THR A 371 10.53 6.27 -3.37
N TRP A 372 10.30 7.53 -3.02
CA TRP A 372 11.29 8.39 -2.40
C TRP A 372 11.64 7.98 -0.96
N MET A 373 10.67 7.49 -0.21
CA MET A 373 10.84 7.07 1.18
C MET A 373 11.97 6.04 1.35
N GLY A 374 12.12 5.10 0.40
CA GLY A 374 13.21 4.13 0.39
C GLY A 374 14.57 4.75 0.04
N GLU A 375 14.59 5.74 -0.86
CA GLU A 375 15.82 6.39 -1.33
C GLU A 375 16.49 7.30 -0.29
N LEU A 376 15.77 7.66 0.77
CA LEU A 376 16.28 8.50 1.86
C LEU A 376 17.38 7.80 2.70
N TYR A 377 17.51 6.49 2.56
CA TYR A 377 18.44 5.69 3.36
C TYR A 377 19.53 5.04 2.50
N PRO A 378 20.74 4.86 3.07
CA PRO A 378 21.77 4.01 2.48
C PRO A 378 21.24 2.58 2.23
N THR A 379 21.84 1.90 1.25
CA THR A 379 21.37 0.62 0.73
C THR A 379 21.27 -0.47 1.81
N ASP A 380 22.21 -0.49 2.75
CA ASP A 380 22.29 -1.46 3.85
C ASP A 380 21.14 -1.34 4.87
N VAL A 381 20.64 -0.14 5.13
CA VAL A 381 19.55 0.13 6.10
C VAL A 381 18.22 0.51 5.44
N ARG A 382 18.17 0.57 4.11
CA ARG A 382 17.00 1.03 3.34
C ARG A 382 15.71 0.27 3.67
N GLY A 383 15.80 -1.05 3.71
CA GLY A 383 14.63 -1.90 4.01
C GLY A 383 14.08 -1.67 5.42
N VAL A 384 14.98 -1.48 6.39
CA VAL A 384 14.56 -1.20 7.78
C VAL A 384 13.98 0.21 7.91
N GLY A 385 14.60 1.22 7.26
CA GLY A 385 14.08 2.58 7.22
C GLY A 385 12.71 2.68 6.57
N TYR A 386 12.51 1.99 5.45
CA TYR A 386 11.21 1.87 4.78
C TYR A 386 10.15 1.23 5.70
N SER A 387 10.51 0.14 6.40
CA SER A 387 9.60 -0.56 7.32
C SER A 387 9.16 0.30 8.51
N VAL A 388 10.08 1.13 9.05
CA VAL A 388 9.72 2.12 10.09
C VAL A 388 8.69 3.11 9.54
N GLY A 389 8.90 3.62 8.34
CA GLY A 389 7.94 4.51 7.68
C GLY A 389 6.55 3.88 7.55
N LEU A 390 6.47 2.65 7.05
CA LEU A 390 5.21 1.91 6.95
C LEU A 390 4.54 1.71 8.32
N THR A 391 5.31 1.42 9.35
CA THR A 391 4.78 1.25 10.71
C THR A 391 4.14 2.56 11.21
N VAL A 392 4.81 3.69 11.01
CA VAL A 392 4.26 5.01 11.38
C VAL A 392 3.01 5.34 10.57
N GLN A 393 2.95 4.98 9.28
CA GLN A 393 1.72 5.09 8.49
C GLN A 393 0.57 4.33 9.14
N ARG A 394 0.79 3.08 9.57
CA ARG A 394 -0.26 2.26 10.21
C ARG A 394 -0.71 2.83 11.55
N ILE A 395 0.20 3.40 12.34
CA ILE A 395 -0.15 4.12 13.55
C ILE A 395 -1.07 5.31 13.23
N SER A 396 -0.69 6.15 12.27
CA SER A 396 -1.51 7.27 11.82
C SER A 396 -2.88 6.82 11.31
N ASN A 397 -2.90 5.78 10.46
CA ASN A 397 -4.13 5.25 9.88
C ASN A 397 -5.09 4.66 10.93
N SER A 398 -4.58 4.12 12.03
CA SER A 398 -5.41 3.59 13.11
C SER A 398 -5.96 4.70 14.02
N LEU A 399 -5.16 5.74 14.29
CA LEU A 399 -5.54 6.84 15.15
C LEU A 399 -6.48 7.84 14.46
N ALA A 400 -6.30 8.09 13.17
CA ALA A 400 -7.05 9.08 12.43
C ALA A 400 -8.58 8.83 12.48
N PRO A 401 -9.12 7.64 12.15
CA PRO A 401 -10.55 7.39 12.26
C PRO A 401 -11.08 7.54 13.70
N LEU A 402 -10.31 7.15 14.70
CA LEU A 402 -10.69 7.24 16.11
C LEU A 402 -10.83 8.71 16.55
N VAL A 403 -9.86 9.55 16.24
CA VAL A 403 -9.85 10.97 16.61
C VAL A 403 -10.97 11.72 15.87
N ILE A 404 -11.17 11.46 14.58
CA ILE A 404 -12.28 12.07 13.85
C ILE A 404 -13.63 11.60 14.41
N GLY A 405 -13.76 10.32 14.77
CA GLY A 405 -14.96 9.81 15.44
C GLY A 405 -15.26 10.54 16.76
N PHE A 406 -14.22 10.86 17.53
CA PHE A 406 -14.36 11.66 18.76
C PHE A 406 -14.80 13.11 18.47
N LEU A 407 -14.25 13.75 17.43
CA LEU A 407 -14.69 15.08 17.02
C LEU A 407 -16.16 15.06 16.58
N LEU A 408 -16.54 14.10 15.75
CA LEU A 408 -17.92 13.95 15.26
C LEU A 408 -18.92 13.65 16.38
N ALA A 409 -18.52 12.92 17.42
CA ALA A 409 -19.32 12.70 18.62
C ALA A 409 -19.60 14.00 19.42
N ARG A 410 -18.74 15.01 19.27
CA ARG A 410 -18.91 16.36 19.84
C ARG A 410 -19.68 17.30 18.91
N ASN A 411 -20.31 16.78 17.85
CA ASN A 411 -21.07 17.56 16.87
C ASN A 411 -20.23 18.65 16.18
N THR A 412 -18.94 18.43 15.97
CA THR A 412 -18.11 19.35 15.20
C THR A 412 -18.66 19.52 13.79
N SER A 413 -18.57 20.74 13.25
CA SER A 413 -19.02 21.04 11.90
C SER A 413 -18.14 20.33 10.86
N PHE A 414 -18.72 20.11 9.66
CA PHE A 414 -17.99 19.61 8.50
C PHE A 414 -16.72 20.43 8.23
N SER A 415 -16.87 21.75 8.16
CA SER A 415 -15.78 22.69 7.87
C SER A 415 -14.63 22.55 8.90
N LEU A 416 -14.95 22.54 10.19
CA LEU A 416 -13.92 22.40 11.23
C LEU A 416 -13.22 21.04 11.16
N THR A 417 -13.97 19.96 10.95
CA THR A 417 -13.42 18.60 10.86
C THR A 417 -12.47 18.47 9.68
N VAL A 418 -12.89 18.90 8.48
CA VAL A 418 -12.07 18.80 7.26
C VAL A 418 -10.88 19.77 7.30
N SER A 419 -11.05 20.98 7.87
CA SER A 419 -9.93 21.90 8.08
C SER A 419 -8.88 21.33 9.04
N PHE A 420 -9.32 20.72 10.14
CA PHE A 420 -8.41 20.02 11.07
C PHE A 420 -7.61 18.91 10.36
N ILE A 421 -8.27 18.09 9.54
CA ILE A 421 -7.60 17.07 8.75
C ILE A 421 -6.56 17.70 7.80
N SER A 422 -6.94 18.77 7.08
CA SER A 422 -6.08 19.43 6.09
C SER A 422 -4.83 20.08 6.73
N THR A 423 -4.88 20.44 8.02
CA THR A 423 -3.74 20.98 8.77
C THR A 423 -2.58 19.98 8.82
N PHE A 424 -2.85 18.69 8.86
CA PHE A 424 -1.80 17.67 8.82
C PHE A 424 -1.09 17.61 7.46
N LEU A 425 -1.76 17.90 6.36
CA LEU A 425 -1.10 18.04 5.05
C LEU A 425 -0.10 19.19 5.05
N VAL A 426 -0.43 20.30 5.71
CA VAL A 426 0.52 21.41 5.92
C VAL A 426 1.73 20.95 6.74
N GLY A 427 1.50 20.19 7.82
CA GLY A 427 2.57 19.56 8.58
C GLY A 427 3.47 18.67 7.72
N ALA A 428 2.88 17.86 6.84
CA ALA A 428 3.63 17.02 5.90
C ALA A 428 4.50 17.87 4.96
N VAL A 429 4.00 18.99 4.44
CA VAL A 429 4.79 19.94 3.62
C VAL A 429 5.99 20.46 4.41
N ILE A 430 5.75 20.94 5.64
CA ILE A 430 6.83 21.51 6.49
C ILE A 430 7.94 20.49 6.68
N PHE A 431 7.62 19.26 7.10
CA PHE A 431 8.64 18.22 7.31
C PHE A 431 9.34 17.79 6.01
N THR A 432 8.60 17.74 4.90
CA THR A 432 9.18 17.42 3.57
C THR A 432 10.23 18.45 3.12
N LEU A 433 10.06 19.72 3.47
CA LEU A 433 11.03 20.77 3.11
C LEU A 433 12.43 20.53 3.72
N PHE A 434 12.53 19.82 4.84
CA PHE A 434 13.79 19.49 5.50
C PHE A 434 14.42 18.18 5.01
N LEU A 435 13.73 17.38 4.20
CA LEU A 435 14.27 16.16 3.60
C LEU A 435 15.23 16.51 2.45
N LYS A 436 16.15 15.59 2.14
CA LYS A 436 17.11 15.72 1.04
C LYS A 436 16.46 15.36 -0.30
N GLU A 437 16.84 16.06 -1.38
CA GLU A 437 16.53 15.59 -2.75
C GLU A 437 17.42 14.39 -3.07
N THR A 438 16.85 13.37 -3.70
CA THR A 438 17.58 12.14 -4.06
C THR A 438 17.63 11.89 -5.56
N GLU A 439 16.91 12.69 -6.38
CA GLU A 439 16.90 12.51 -7.83
C GLU A 439 18.29 12.74 -8.42
N GLY A 440 18.79 11.75 -9.13
CA GLY A 440 20.11 11.79 -9.77
C GLY A 440 21.30 11.51 -8.84
N GLU A 441 21.07 11.25 -7.55
CA GLU A 441 22.13 10.77 -6.65
C GLU A 441 22.41 9.28 -6.92
N VAL A 442 23.68 8.91 -6.96
CA VAL A 442 24.08 7.49 -6.97
C VAL A 442 23.79 6.94 -5.60
N LEU A 443 22.88 5.98 -5.52
CA LEU A 443 22.53 5.32 -4.27
C LEU A 443 23.69 4.39 -3.86
N HIS A 444 24.39 4.75 -2.78
CA HIS A 444 25.49 3.98 -2.21
C HIS A 444 25.03 3.03 -1.13
#